data_3f4508f64b8ab0a0fde372b72d3cfeb8
#
_entry.id   3f4508f64b8ab0a0fde372b72d3cfeb8
#
_cell.length_a   1.000
_cell.length_b   1.000
_cell.length_c   1.000
_cell.angle_alpha   90.00
_cell.angle_beta   90.00
_cell.angle_gamma   90.00
#
_symmetry.space_group_name_H-M   'P 1'
#
loop_
_entity.id
_entity.type
_entity.pdbx_description
1 polymer ?
#
loop_
_entity_poly.entity_id
_entity_poly.type
_entity_poly.pdbx_seq_one_letter_code
_entity_poly.pdbx_strand_id
1 'polypeptide(L)'
;ALVRGAGEGAKIALRGVSLLKAKQHADTTLVVEHAVPHGESRELFKTILDGSASGVFQGKVVVKPHAQKTDGGMKSQAILLSDDAAMYNKPELEIFADDVVCGHGATVGQLDDDQIFYLMARGIPRAQAEGMIIEGFAREVLEFVEDEAIRERLGEGVSAWLARRAS
;
A
#
# COMPACT_ATOMS: atom_id res chain seq x y z
N ALA A 1 -3.67 -6.31 -12.33
CA ALA A 1 -4.81 -7.17 -11.94
C ALA A 1 -6.12 -6.50 -12.32
N LEU A 2 -7.15 -7.29 -12.66
CA LEU A 2 -8.52 -6.84 -12.83
C LEU A 2 -9.41 -7.67 -11.89
N VAL A 3 -10.15 -6.97 -11.01
CA VAL A 3 -11.08 -7.60 -10.05
C VAL A 3 -12.47 -7.02 -10.29
N ARG A 4 -13.48 -7.86 -10.36
CA ARG A 4 -14.86 -7.44 -10.60
C ARG A 4 -15.79 -7.95 -9.50
N GLY A 5 -16.44 -7.02 -8.80
CA GLY A 5 -17.54 -7.30 -7.88
C GLY A 5 -18.85 -7.49 -8.66
N ALA A 6 -19.21 -8.74 -8.91
CA ALA A 6 -20.37 -9.11 -9.70
C ALA A 6 -21.58 -9.60 -8.87
N GLY A 7 -21.39 -9.79 -7.56
CA GLY A 7 -22.44 -10.13 -6.60
C GLY A 7 -22.88 -8.92 -5.82
N GLU A 8 -24.18 -8.74 -5.59
CA GLU A 8 -24.69 -7.68 -4.73
C GLU A 8 -24.11 -7.80 -3.32
N GLY A 9 -23.67 -6.68 -2.75
CA GLY A 9 -23.01 -6.66 -1.44
C GLY A 9 -21.60 -7.29 -1.41
N ALA A 10 -20.97 -7.52 -2.58
CA ALA A 10 -19.62 -8.08 -2.65
C ALA A 10 -18.62 -7.21 -1.89
N LYS A 11 -17.76 -7.84 -1.10
CA LYS A 11 -16.66 -7.19 -0.38
C LYS A 11 -15.32 -7.59 -0.99
N ILE A 12 -14.54 -6.59 -1.38
CA ILE A 12 -13.23 -6.74 -2.00
C ILE A 12 -12.18 -6.06 -1.10
N ALA A 13 -11.19 -6.80 -0.67
CA ALA A 13 -10.05 -6.24 0.07
C ALA A 13 -8.74 -6.68 -0.61
N LEU A 14 -8.00 -5.71 -1.15
CA LEU A 14 -6.73 -5.96 -1.82
C LEU A 14 -5.60 -5.26 -1.07
N ARG A 15 -4.55 -5.99 -0.81
CA ARG A 15 -3.42 -5.49 -0.06
C ARG A 15 -2.11 -5.87 -0.76
N GLY A 16 -1.16 -4.95 -0.74
CA GLY A 16 0.14 -5.21 -1.31
C GLY A 16 1.25 -4.42 -0.64
N VAL A 17 2.42 -5.04 -0.47
CA VAL A 17 3.64 -4.36 -0.05
C VAL A 17 4.75 -4.68 -1.03
N SER A 18 5.45 -3.65 -1.48
CA SER A 18 6.63 -3.77 -2.36
C SER A 18 7.85 -3.22 -1.65
N LEU A 19 8.90 -4.03 -1.58
CA LEU A 19 10.16 -3.68 -0.94
C LEU A 19 11.26 -3.71 -2.00
N LEU A 20 11.74 -2.54 -2.41
CA LEU A 20 12.64 -2.37 -3.55
C LEU A 20 13.95 -1.73 -3.10
N LYS A 21 15.08 -2.19 -3.66
CA LYS A 21 16.41 -1.64 -3.42
C LYS A 21 17.27 -1.62 -4.67
N ALA A 22 18.39 -0.90 -4.61
CA ALA A 22 19.35 -0.75 -5.71
C ALA A 22 18.64 -0.21 -6.99
N LYS A 23 18.63 -0.91 -8.09
CA LYS A 23 17.99 -0.52 -9.36
C LYS A 23 16.73 -1.35 -9.66
N GLN A 24 16.11 -1.90 -8.62
CA GLN A 24 14.88 -2.68 -8.81
C GLN A 24 13.73 -1.79 -9.27
N HIS A 25 12.87 -2.36 -10.09
CA HIS A 25 11.64 -1.72 -10.55
C HIS A 25 10.43 -2.61 -10.27
N ALA A 26 9.34 -2.03 -9.80
CA ALA A 26 8.06 -2.73 -9.70
C ALA A 26 6.95 -1.85 -10.25
N ASP A 27 6.07 -2.47 -11.05
CA ASP A 27 4.84 -1.86 -11.56
C ASP A 27 3.63 -2.66 -11.07
N THR A 28 2.70 -1.97 -10.43
CA THR A 28 1.42 -2.52 -9.98
C THR A 28 0.29 -1.80 -10.67
N THR A 29 -0.37 -2.48 -11.61
CA THR A 29 -1.59 -2.00 -12.26
C THR A 29 -2.80 -2.78 -11.77
N LEU A 30 -3.80 -2.08 -11.20
CA LEU A 30 -4.99 -2.63 -10.60
C LEU A 30 -6.25 -1.92 -11.14
N VAL A 31 -7.25 -2.71 -11.53
CA VAL A 31 -8.60 -2.20 -11.79
C VAL A 31 -9.59 -2.96 -10.92
N VAL A 32 -10.39 -2.22 -10.14
CA VAL A 32 -11.50 -2.76 -9.35
C VAL A 32 -12.79 -2.25 -9.94
N GLU A 33 -13.65 -3.14 -10.42
CA GLU A 33 -14.95 -2.81 -11.01
C GLU A 33 -16.08 -3.24 -10.08
N HIS A 34 -16.92 -2.30 -9.67
CA HIS A 34 -18.21 -2.54 -9.04
C HIS A 34 -19.29 -2.54 -10.10
N ALA A 35 -19.87 -3.72 -10.36
CA ALA A 35 -20.86 -3.92 -11.43
C ALA A 35 -22.30 -3.91 -10.94
N VAL A 36 -22.54 -4.12 -9.62
CA VAL A 36 -23.85 -4.27 -8.98
C VAL A 36 -23.91 -3.49 -7.67
N PRO A 37 -25.13 -3.22 -7.12
CA PRO A 37 -25.29 -2.39 -5.93
C PRO A 37 -24.63 -2.97 -4.65
N HIS A 38 -24.45 -2.06 -3.66
CA HIS A 38 -24.00 -2.35 -2.30
C HIS A 38 -22.61 -2.99 -2.21
N GLY A 39 -21.76 -2.83 -3.25
CA GLY A 39 -20.39 -3.31 -3.23
C GLY A 39 -19.50 -2.50 -2.28
N GLU A 40 -18.56 -3.17 -1.64
CA GLU A 40 -17.55 -2.53 -0.80
C GLU A 40 -16.15 -2.92 -1.30
N SER A 41 -15.26 -1.94 -1.42
CA SER A 41 -13.84 -2.24 -1.73
C SER A 41 -12.86 -1.40 -0.91
N ARG A 42 -11.74 -2.02 -0.51
CA ARG A 42 -10.65 -1.37 0.22
C ARG A 42 -9.32 -1.87 -0.34
N GLU A 43 -8.62 -0.97 -1.01
CA GLU A 43 -7.29 -1.23 -1.58
C GLU A 43 -6.23 -0.46 -0.77
N LEU A 44 -5.23 -1.17 -0.27
CA LEU A 44 -4.08 -0.57 0.40
C LEU A 44 -2.78 -1.14 -0.16
N PHE A 45 -2.01 -0.28 -0.82
CA PHE A 45 -0.70 -0.63 -1.36
C PHE A 45 0.38 0.25 -0.74
N LYS A 46 1.44 -0.39 -0.26
CA LYS A 46 2.60 0.29 0.33
C LYS A 46 3.87 -0.09 -0.41
N THR A 47 4.70 0.91 -0.68
CA THR A 47 5.97 0.71 -1.38
C THR A 47 7.11 1.36 -0.60
N ILE A 48 8.18 0.63 -0.40
CA ILE A 48 9.40 1.12 0.24
C ILE A 48 10.51 1.02 -0.79
N LEU A 49 11.20 2.13 -1.03
CA LEU A 49 12.20 2.25 -2.08
C LEU A 49 13.52 2.77 -1.52
N ASP A 50 14.60 2.06 -1.83
CA ASP A 50 15.97 2.41 -1.41
C ASP A 50 16.93 2.38 -2.61
N GLY A 51 18.04 3.11 -2.53
CA GLY A 51 19.00 3.26 -3.63
C GLY A 51 18.40 4.02 -4.80
N SER A 52 18.49 3.50 -6.01
CA SER A 52 17.90 4.06 -7.23
C SER A 52 16.69 3.23 -7.68
N ALA A 53 15.96 2.65 -6.72
CA ALA A 53 14.77 1.86 -7.02
C ALA A 53 13.61 2.72 -7.51
N SER A 54 12.78 2.17 -8.37
CA SER A 54 11.59 2.87 -8.88
C SER A 54 10.33 2.02 -8.74
N GLY A 55 9.23 2.67 -8.36
CA GLY A 55 7.92 2.04 -8.22
C GLY A 55 6.87 2.76 -9.06
N VAL A 56 5.93 1.99 -9.59
CA VAL A 56 4.73 2.51 -10.26
C VAL A 56 3.51 1.85 -9.62
N PHE A 57 2.52 2.66 -9.28
CA PHE A 57 1.20 2.19 -8.92
C PHE A 57 0.15 2.89 -9.76
N GLN A 58 -0.59 2.13 -10.55
CA GLN A 58 -1.75 2.60 -11.29
C GLN A 58 -2.98 1.85 -10.76
N GLY A 59 -3.82 2.55 -10.02
CA GLY A 59 -5.02 1.96 -9.45
C GLY A 59 -6.28 2.66 -9.96
N LYS A 60 -7.26 1.88 -10.46
CA LYS A 60 -8.53 2.43 -10.94
C LYS A 60 -9.69 1.73 -10.26
N VAL A 61 -10.62 2.50 -9.70
CA VAL A 61 -11.93 2.00 -9.27
C VAL A 61 -12.98 2.46 -10.28
N VAL A 62 -13.71 1.50 -10.83
CA VAL A 62 -14.80 1.74 -11.79
C VAL A 62 -16.12 1.38 -11.14
N VAL A 63 -17.05 2.32 -11.03
CA VAL A 63 -18.40 2.10 -10.50
C VAL A 63 -19.41 2.23 -11.63
N LYS A 64 -20.04 1.12 -12.00
CA LYS A 64 -21.01 1.10 -13.10
C LYS A 64 -22.32 1.84 -12.74
N PRO A 65 -23.14 2.29 -13.71
CA PRO A 65 -24.35 3.07 -13.43
C PRO A 65 -25.34 2.39 -12.47
N HIS A 66 -25.41 1.06 -12.50
CA HIS A 66 -26.31 0.28 -11.63
C HIS A 66 -25.71 -0.05 -10.26
N ALA A 67 -24.41 0.21 -10.05
CA ALA A 67 -23.71 -0.10 -8.81
C ALA A 67 -23.93 0.99 -7.73
N GLN A 68 -25.18 1.32 -7.46
CA GLN A 68 -25.56 2.28 -6.43
C GLN A 68 -25.17 1.77 -5.03
N LYS A 69 -24.95 2.68 -4.08
CA LYS A 69 -24.53 2.37 -2.71
C LYS A 69 -23.17 1.67 -2.62
N THR A 70 -22.34 1.84 -3.63
CA THR A 70 -20.94 1.39 -3.57
C THR A 70 -20.15 2.24 -2.57
N ASP A 71 -19.34 1.58 -1.75
CA ASP A 71 -18.36 2.22 -0.86
C ASP A 71 -16.94 1.73 -1.24
N GLY A 72 -16.20 2.57 -1.98
CA GLY A 72 -14.88 2.24 -2.54
C GLY A 72 -13.77 3.13 -1.99
N GLY A 73 -12.69 2.52 -1.47
CA GLY A 73 -11.54 3.27 -0.93
C GLY A 73 -10.20 2.70 -1.37
N MET A 74 -9.43 3.48 -2.13
CA MET A 74 -8.09 3.09 -2.61
C MET A 74 -7.01 3.98 -1.99
N LYS A 75 -5.95 3.37 -1.47
CA LYS A 75 -4.82 4.07 -0.88
C LYS A 75 -3.49 3.50 -1.36
N SER A 76 -2.61 4.37 -1.87
CA SER A 76 -1.22 4.04 -2.19
C SER A 76 -0.28 4.94 -1.39
N GLN A 77 0.64 4.33 -0.66
CA GLN A 77 1.59 5.05 0.19
C GLN A 77 3.00 4.58 -0.10
N ALA A 78 3.95 5.50 -0.20
CA ALA A 78 5.34 5.15 -0.40
C ALA A 78 6.28 5.90 0.53
N ILE A 79 7.36 5.22 0.94
CA ILE A 79 8.49 5.82 1.65
C ILE A 79 9.73 5.69 0.75
N LEU A 80 10.36 6.83 0.50
CA LEU A 80 11.66 6.92 -0.18
C LEU A 80 12.77 6.97 0.90
N LEU A 81 13.68 6.05 0.84
CA LEU A 81 14.81 5.93 1.79
C LEU A 81 16.10 6.54 1.23
N SER A 82 16.07 7.02 0.00
CA SER A 82 17.19 7.64 -0.69
C SER A 82 16.71 8.67 -1.71
N ASP A 83 17.57 9.63 -2.04
CA ASP A 83 17.23 10.73 -2.96
C ASP A 83 17.05 10.27 -4.43
N ASP A 84 17.70 9.16 -4.81
CA ASP A 84 17.60 8.59 -6.16
C ASP A 84 16.39 7.66 -6.33
N ALA A 85 15.68 7.34 -5.25
CA ALA A 85 14.46 6.52 -5.32
C ALA A 85 13.29 7.32 -5.88
N ALA A 86 12.42 6.66 -6.66
CA ALA A 86 11.27 7.32 -7.27
C ALA A 86 10.00 6.49 -7.18
N MET A 87 8.87 7.14 -6.87
CA MET A 87 7.55 6.53 -6.89
C MET A 87 6.59 7.33 -7.76
N TYR A 88 5.90 6.63 -8.66
CA TYR A 88 4.89 7.20 -9.55
C TYR A 88 3.52 6.62 -9.20
N ASN A 89 2.64 7.46 -8.65
CA ASN A 89 1.29 7.09 -8.25
C ASN A 89 0.26 7.68 -9.19
N LYS A 90 -0.65 6.85 -9.70
CA LYS A 90 -1.79 7.27 -10.52
C LYS A 90 -3.07 6.57 -10.06
N PRO A 91 -3.67 6.99 -8.94
CA PRO A 91 -4.99 6.52 -8.56
C PRO A 91 -6.07 7.23 -9.38
N GLU A 92 -7.07 6.47 -9.87
CA GLU A 92 -8.16 6.97 -10.72
C GLU A 92 -9.51 6.46 -10.21
N LEU A 93 -10.55 7.28 -10.35
CA LEU A 93 -11.94 6.92 -10.10
C LEU A 93 -12.76 7.19 -11.36
N GLU A 94 -13.49 6.19 -11.84
CA GLU A 94 -14.49 6.34 -12.90
C GLU A 94 -15.86 5.97 -12.33
N ILE A 95 -16.64 6.98 -11.95
CA ILE A 95 -17.90 6.78 -11.22
C ILE A 95 -19.05 7.17 -12.13
N PHE A 96 -19.90 6.19 -12.46
CA PHE A 96 -21.08 6.35 -13.29
C PHE A 96 -22.41 6.21 -12.50
N ALA A 97 -22.34 6.04 -11.17
CA ALA A 97 -23.46 5.99 -10.25
C ALA A 97 -23.49 7.26 -9.39
N ASP A 98 -24.69 7.68 -8.96
CA ASP A 98 -24.88 8.94 -8.25
C ASP A 98 -24.79 8.79 -6.73
N ASP A 99 -25.26 7.67 -6.19
CA ASP A 99 -25.37 7.43 -4.75
C ASP A 99 -24.28 6.45 -4.29
N VAL A 100 -23.08 6.98 -4.11
CA VAL A 100 -21.88 6.20 -3.74
C VAL A 100 -20.97 7.01 -2.81
N VAL A 101 -20.12 6.30 -2.07
CA VAL A 101 -19.04 6.87 -1.27
C VAL A 101 -17.73 6.29 -1.80
N CYS A 102 -17.02 7.06 -2.62
CA CYS A 102 -15.77 6.61 -3.20
C CYS A 102 -14.67 7.65 -3.00
N GLY A 103 -13.47 7.17 -2.67
CA GLY A 103 -12.32 8.02 -2.46
C GLY A 103 -11.01 7.31 -2.79
N HIS A 104 -10.01 8.10 -3.13
CA HIS A 104 -8.64 7.61 -3.24
C HIS A 104 -7.65 8.55 -2.58
N GLY A 105 -6.49 8.03 -2.22
CA GLY A 105 -5.36 8.80 -1.72
C GLY A 105 -4.04 8.23 -2.18
N ALA A 106 -3.08 9.11 -2.43
CA ALA A 106 -1.70 8.72 -2.70
C ALA A 106 -0.75 9.62 -1.91
N THR A 107 0.24 9.01 -1.28
CA THR A 107 1.28 9.74 -0.56
C THR A 107 2.66 9.18 -0.92
N VAL A 108 3.61 10.08 -1.06
CA VAL A 108 5.03 9.75 -1.19
C VAL A 108 5.77 10.63 -0.19
N GLY A 109 6.55 10.03 0.68
CA GLY A 109 7.29 10.74 1.71
C GLY A 109 8.62 10.08 2.04
N GLN A 110 9.33 10.65 2.98
CA GLN A 110 10.54 10.10 3.59
C GLN A 110 10.23 9.64 5.01
N LEU A 111 11.21 9.06 5.69
CA LEU A 111 11.10 8.77 7.12
C LEU A 111 10.93 10.08 7.89
N ASP A 112 10.06 10.06 8.89
CA ASP A 112 9.80 11.18 9.77
C ASP A 112 10.93 11.34 10.80
N ASP A 113 11.70 12.41 10.69
CA ASP A 113 12.81 12.68 11.59
C ASP A 113 12.37 12.91 13.05
N ASP A 114 11.16 13.38 13.30
CA ASP A 114 10.64 13.53 14.66
C ASP A 114 10.37 12.16 15.30
N GLN A 115 9.87 11.20 14.52
CA GLN A 115 9.70 9.80 14.98
C GLN A 115 11.06 9.15 15.25
N ILE A 116 12.04 9.36 14.38
CA ILE A 116 13.40 8.86 14.57
C ILE A 116 14.00 9.46 15.84
N PHE A 117 13.91 10.77 15.99
CA PHE A 117 14.39 11.49 17.19
C PHE A 117 13.74 10.96 18.47
N TYR A 118 12.43 10.74 18.46
CA TYR A 118 11.70 10.21 19.61
C TYR A 118 12.21 8.83 20.05
N LEU A 119 12.50 7.95 19.12
CA LEU A 119 13.08 6.62 19.40
C LEU A 119 14.53 6.74 19.90
N MET A 120 15.34 7.59 19.26
CA MET A 120 16.73 7.83 19.68
C MET A 120 16.81 8.44 21.09
N ALA A 121 15.89 9.31 21.46
CA ALA A 121 15.81 9.87 22.82
C ALA A 121 15.53 8.82 23.91
N ARG A 122 15.11 7.61 23.51
CA ARG A 122 14.92 6.44 24.39
C ARG A 122 16.09 5.46 24.33
N GLY A 123 17.19 5.86 23.73
CA GLY A 123 18.41 5.05 23.63
C GLY A 123 18.44 4.05 22.48
N ILE A 124 17.49 4.12 21.54
CA ILE A 124 17.49 3.26 20.36
C ILE A 124 18.46 3.84 19.32
N PRO A 125 19.45 3.10 18.83
CA PRO A 125 20.33 3.57 17.77
C PRO A 125 19.57 3.95 16.50
N ARG A 126 20.00 4.99 15.77
CA ARG A 126 19.32 5.52 14.58
C ARG A 126 18.96 4.43 13.57
N ALA A 127 19.90 3.57 13.21
CA ALA A 127 19.64 2.50 12.25
C ALA A 127 18.53 1.54 12.71
N GLN A 128 18.47 1.25 14.00
CA GLN A 128 17.39 0.44 14.58
C GLN A 128 16.06 1.18 14.57
N ALA A 129 16.06 2.47 14.90
CA ALA A 129 14.86 3.32 14.88
C ALA A 129 14.26 3.39 13.47
N GLU A 130 15.08 3.64 12.45
CA GLU A 130 14.67 3.60 11.04
C GLU A 130 14.07 2.24 10.67
N GLY A 131 14.74 1.14 11.02
CA GLY A 131 14.24 -0.21 10.78
C GLY A 131 12.87 -0.46 11.40
N MET A 132 12.65 0.00 12.64
CA MET A 132 11.36 -0.14 13.34
C MET A 132 10.24 0.62 12.64
N ILE A 133 10.49 1.84 12.17
CA ILE A 133 9.50 2.65 11.46
C ILE A 133 9.15 2.01 10.11
N ILE A 134 10.16 1.56 9.35
CA ILE A 134 9.97 0.90 8.07
C ILE A 134 9.19 -0.42 8.25
N GLU A 135 9.54 -1.21 9.25
CA GLU A 135 8.85 -2.46 9.56
C GLU A 135 7.39 -2.21 9.94
N GLY A 136 7.11 -1.24 10.80
CA GLY A 136 5.75 -0.84 11.18
C GLY A 136 4.93 -0.41 9.96
N PHE A 137 5.50 0.40 9.08
CA PHE A 137 4.85 0.82 7.85
C PHE A 137 4.48 -0.35 6.92
N ALA A 138 5.39 -1.32 6.76
CA ALA A 138 5.12 -2.50 5.93
C ALA A 138 4.10 -3.43 6.60
N ARG A 139 4.20 -3.66 7.91
CA ARG A 139 3.34 -4.58 8.67
C ARG A 139 1.89 -4.13 8.73
N GLU A 140 1.57 -2.85 8.63
CA GLU A 140 0.17 -2.37 8.57
C GLU A 140 -0.64 -3.07 7.47
N VAL A 141 0.00 -3.44 6.35
CA VAL A 141 -0.65 -4.21 5.27
C VAL A 141 -0.92 -5.65 5.71
N LEU A 142 -0.06 -6.21 6.55
CA LEU A 142 -0.12 -7.61 6.99
C LEU A 142 -1.12 -7.84 8.12
N GLU A 143 -1.51 -6.80 8.86
CA GLU A 143 -2.50 -6.90 9.95
C GLU A 143 -3.86 -7.40 9.48
N PHE A 144 -4.16 -7.23 8.19
CA PHE A 144 -5.39 -7.72 7.55
C PHE A 144 -5.34 -9.19 7.15
N VAL A 145 -4.22 -9.86 7.32
CA VAL A 145 -4.08 -11.31 7.06
C VAL A 145 -4.57 -12.07 8.30
N GLU A 146 -5.72 -12.72 8.19
CA GLU A 146 -6.35 -13.43 9.31
C GLU A 146 -5.54 -14.65 9.74
N ASP A 147 -4.96 -15.40 8.79
CA ASP A 147 -4.12 -16.55 9.08
C ASP A 147 -2.78 -16.11 9.67
N GLU A 148 -2.54 -16.48 10.93
CA GLU A 148 -1.37 -16.09 11.69
C GLU A 148 -0.06 -16.62 11.06
N ALA A 149 -0.06 -17.87 10.60
CA ALA A 149 1.13 -18.48 10.01
C ALA A 149 1.52 -17.79 8.69
N ILE A 150 0.53 -17.41 7.88
CA ILE A 150 0.76 -16.64 6.65
C ILE A 150 1.26 -15.24 7.00
N ARG A 151 0.65 -14.57 7.97
CA ARG A 151 1.05 -13.24 8.43
C ARG A 151 2.49 -13.23 8.95
N GLU A 152 2.87 -14.21 9.77
CA GLU A 152 4.24 -14.37 10.28
C GLU A 152 5.22 -14.58 9.13
N ARG A 153 4.91 -15.48 8.21
CA ARG A 153 5.76 -15.78 7.06
C ARG A 153 6.01 -14.56 6.16
N LEU A 154 4.98 -13.74 5.95
CA LEU A 154 5.12 -12.48 5.21
C LEU A 154 5.97 -11.46 6.01
N GLY A 155 5.78 -11.40 7.34
CA GLY A 155 6.57 -10.56 8.23
C GLY A 155 8.06 -10.91 8.23
N GLU A 156 8.41 -12.21 8.18
CA GLU A 156 9.79 -12.67 8.01
C GLU A 156 10.41 -12.12 6.71
N GLY A 157 9.63 -12.02 5.63
CA GLY A 157 10.06 -11.43 4.36
C GLY A 157 10.46 -9.96 4.51
N VAL A 158 9.69 -9.19 5.28
CA VAL A 158 9.98 -7.78 5.59
C VAL A 158 11.28 -7.68 6.41
N SER A 159 11.38 -8.45 7.49
CA SER A 159 12.56 -8.44 8.37
C SER A 159 13.83 -8.89 7.63
N ALA A 160 13.72 -9.89 6.75
CA ALA A 160 14.83 -10.35 5.92
C ALA A 160 15.28 -9.29 4.88
N TRP A 161 14.36 -8.50 4.36
CA TRP A 161 14.69 -7.39 3.47
C TRP A 161 15.44 -6.28 4.23
N LEU A 162 14.96 -5.92 5.43
CA LEU A 162 15.62 -4.93 6.31
C LEU A 162 17.04 -5.35 6.68
N ALA A 163 17.25 -6.61 7.04
CA ALA A 163 18.58 -7.13 7.36
C ALA A 163 19.56 -6.99 6.17
N ARG A 164 19.09 -7.24 4.95
CA ARG A 164 19.90 -7.07 3.72
C ARG A 164 20.09 -5.61 3.29
N ARG A 165 19.30 -4.68 3.83
CA ARG A 165 19.50 -3.24 3.60
C ARG A 165 20.64 -2.70 4.47
N ALA A 166 20.79 -3.23 5.68
CA ALA A 166 21.79 -2.79 6.65
C ALA A 166 23.21 -3.32 6.37
N SER A 167 23.35 -4.29 5.46
CA SER A 167 24.62 -4.89 5.03
C SER A 167 25.13 -4.22 3.76
#